data_84055b57d4967c10fcf09cba81204519
#
_entry.id   84055b57d4967c10fcf09cba81204519
#
_cell.length_a   1.000
_cell.length_b   1.000
_cell.length_c   1.000
_cell.angle_alpha   90.00
_cell.angle_beta   90.00
_cell.angle_gamma   90.00
#
_symmetry.space_group_name_H-M   'P 1'
#
loop_
_entity.id
_entity.type
_entity.pdbx_description
1 polymer ?
#
loop_
_entity_poly.entity_id
_entity_poly.type
_entity_poly.pdbx_seq_one_letter_code
_entity_poly.pdbx_strand_id
1 'polypeptide(L)'
;MTDATFGFDSAFLHRLERLSLLNRRPLQGPSAGPRRSPRHGASVEFADFRTYVTGDDFRRVDWNAYARLDRLFLRLYRAEEITVVTIFLDHSTSMQFGDPKKSFIAGKLAAILSYIALHNYDTVAIAGWGDGIDRFLPGQSGKKAVPRVWRTIAQLVDNPVPATNVANLKTYGKYRRGPGIAVVLSDFMTDSDWRSGLRSLRAVGQEVTAIQILAPEEIDPPLRGDWKLVDAETSAGAEVTISPRLLHRYREALERHTKAITEFCRREGIAFAQLRTDVDLNGTVLSDLRAAGILA
;
A
#
# COMPACT_ATOMS: atom_id res chain seq x y z
N MET A 1 0.14 -25.20 -3.44
CA MET A 1 0.54 -24.90 -4.85
C MET A 1 0.45 -23.38 -5.12
N THR A 2 0.87 -22.51 -4.19
CA THR A 2 0.68 -21.05 -4.28
C THR A 2 1.98 -20.25 -4.11
N ASP A 3 3.09 -20.91 -3.80
CA ASP A 3 4.38 -20.25 -3.55
C ASP A 3 5.17 -19.95 -4.84
N ALA A 4 4.74 -20.49 -5.98
CA ALA A 4 5.53 -20.42 -7.22
C ALA A 4 5.46 -19.06 -7.94
N THR A 5 4.44 -18.24 -7.71
CA THR A 5 4.23 -17.01 -8.50
C THR A 5 5.28 -15.93 -8.20
N PHE A 6 5.68 -15.78 -6.92
CA PHE A 6 6.66 -14.75 -6.50
C PHE A 6 7.92 -15.36 -5.83
N GLY A 7 8.01 -16.70 -5.70
CA GLY A 7 9.19 -17.40 -5.19
C GLY A 7 9.46 -17.16 -3.71
N PHE A 8 8.43 -16.96 -2.88
CA PHE A 8 8.58 -16.84 -1.44
C PHE A 8 8.71 -18.21 -0.79
N ASP A 9 9.69 -18.37 0.07
CA ASP A 9 9.82 -19.58 0.89
C ASP A 9 8.94 -19.53 2.15
N SER A 10 8.67 -20.68 2.75
CA SER A 10 7.83 -20.79 3.94
C SER A 10 8.42 -20.04 5.15
N ALA A 11 9.75 -20.00 5.29
CA ALA A 11 10.40 -19.31 6.39
C ALA A 11 10.21 -17.78 6.27
N PHE A 12 10.25 -17.26 5.05
CA PHE A 12 9.96 -15.84 4.81
C PHE A 12 8.49 -15.54 5.12
N LEU A 13 7.55 -16.34 4.65
CA LEU A 13 6.13 -16.15 4.94
C LEU A 13 5.84 -16.18 6.44
N HIS A 14 6.46 -17.09 7.21
CA HIS A 14 6.34 -17.08 8.67
C HIS A 14 6.89 -15.82 9.35
N ARG A 15 7.92 -15.21 8.77
CA ARG A 15 8.39 -13.90 9.27
C ARG A 15 7.39 -12.80 9.00
N LEU A 16 6.73 -12.80 7.84
CA LEU A 16 5.69 -11.82 7.49
C LEU A 16 4.47 -11.90 8.41
N GLU A 17 4.15 -13.08 8.94
CA GLU A 17 3.02 -13.30 9.86
C GLU A 17 3.12 -12.52 11.19
N ARG A 18 4.33 -12.09 11.53
CA ARG A 18 4.60 -11.28 12.74
C ARG A 18 4.53 -9.78 12.50
N LEU A 19 4.25 -9.36 11.27
CA LEU A 19 4.20 -7.95 10.87
C LEU A 19 2.76 -7.49 10.77
N SER A 20 2.55 -6.19 10.95
CA SER A 20 1.27 -5.54 10.69
C SER A 20 1.47 -4.24 9.91
N LEU A 21 0.46 -3.85 9.14
CA LEU A 21 0.43 -2.53 8.52
C LEU A 21 0.05 -1.49 9.57
N LEU A 22 0.85 -0.43 9.66
CA LEU A 22 0.57 0.64 10.61
C LEU A 22 -0.55 1.54 10.08
N ASN A 23 -1.64 1.60 10.82
CA ASN A 23 -2.65 2.64 10.69
C ASN A 23 -2.31 3.77 11.67
N ARG A 24 -1.82 4.91 11.14
CA ARG A 24 -1.41 6.06 11.95
C ARG A 24 -2.58 6.88 12.49
N ARG A 25 -3.78 6.69 11.93
CA ARG A 25 -5.00 7.33 12.39
C ARG A 25 -5.82 6.31 13.14
N PRO A 26 -5.97 6.42 14.48
CA PRO A 26 -7.03 5.73 15.15
C PRO A 26 -8.33 6.18 14.49
N LEU A 27 -9.09 5.24 13.95
CA LEU A 27 -10.38 5.52 13.35
C LEU A 27 -11.28 6.09 14.46
N GLN A 28 -11.41 7.42 14.52
CA GLN A 28 -12.33 8.09 15.42
C GLN A 28 -13.73 7.91 14.84
N GLY A 29 -14.39 6.84 15.25
CA GLY A 29 -15.81 6.65 15.03
C GLY A 29 -16.52 6.58 16.37
N PRO A 30 -17.55 7.41 16.65
CA PRO A 30 -18.41 7.24 17.80
C PRO A 30 -19.44 6.13 17.52
N SER A 31 -19.00 4.94 17.24
CA SER A 31 -19.88 3.82 16.95
C SER A 31 -19.54 2.61 17.81
N ALA A 32 -19.65 2.80 19.13
CA ALA A 32 -19.90 1.69 20.04
C ALA A 32 -21.36 1.22 19.86
N GLY A 33 -21.74 0.84 18.65
CA GLY A 33 -23.00 0.15 18.38
C GLY A 33 -22.74 -1.35 18.31
N PRO A 34 -23.59 -2.21 18.91
CA PRO A 34 -23.42 -3.65 18.88
C PRO A 34 -23.80 -4.20 17.51
N ARG A 35 -22.93 -4.08 16.52
CA ARG A 35 -23.08 -4.88 15.30
C ARG A 35 -22.42 -6.24 15.56
N ARG A 36 -23.27 -7.24 15.78
CA ARG A 36 -22.87 -8.63 15.75
C ARG A 36 -22.23 -8.92 14.38
N SER A 37 -20.91 -9.10 14.38
CA SER A 37 -20.25 -9.79 13.25
C SER A 37 -20.69 -11.26 13.33
N PRO A 38 -21.23 -11.87 12.24
CA PRO A 38 -21.62 -13.29 12.26
C PRO A 38 -20.42 -14.24 12.09
N ARG A 39 -19.20 -13.80 12.36
CA ARG A 39 -18.00 -14.64 12.22
C ARG A 39 -17.43 -14.97 13.60
N HIS A 40 -17.51 -16.25 13.93
CA HIS A 40 -16.81 -16.87 15.04
C HIS A 40 -15.30 -16.66 14.85
N GLY A 41 -14.64 -16.01 15.83
CA GLY A 41 -13.19 -15.92 15.90
C GLY A 41 -12.58 -14.53 16.15
N ALA A 42 -13.35 -13.46 16.24
CA ALA A 42 -12.82 -12.18 16.70
C ALA A 42 -12.55 -12.27 18.20
N SER A 43 -11.29 -12.37 18.60
CA SER A 43 -10.84 -12.14 19.96
C SER A 43 -11.16 -10.70 20.31
N VAL A 44 -12.18 -10.51 21.15
CA VAL A 44 -12.55 -9.19 21.65
C VAL A 44 -11.60 -8.93 22.82
N GLU A 45 -10.50 -8.20 22.57
CA GLU A 45 -9.59 -7.83 23.65
C GLU A 45 -10.29 -6.90 24.64
N PHE A 46 -10.20 -7.26 25.91
CA PHE A 46 -10.63 -6.40 26.99
C PHE A 46 -9.83 -5.10 26.97
N ALA A 47 -10.53 -3.97 26.90
CA ALA A 47 -9.88 -2.68 26.82
C ALA A 47 -9.82 -1.97 28.18
N ASP A 48 -10.97 -1.87 28.87
CA ASP A 48 -11.08 -1.11 30.13
C ASP A 48 -12.45 -1.35 30.78
N PHE A 49 -12.60 -0.82 31.99
CA PHE A 49 -13.88 -0.73 32.70
C PHE A 49 -14.40 0.71 32.69
N ARG A 50 -15.68 0.88 32.41
CA ARG A 50 -16.39 2.14 32.59
C ARG A 50 -17.50 1.96 33.58
N THR A 51 -17.71 2.95 34.46
CA THR A 51 -18.86 2.95 35.34
C THR A 51 -20.17 2.95 34.54
N TYR A 52 -21.10 2.10 34.91
CA TYR A 52 -22.42 2.02 34.29
C TYR A 52 -23.19 3.33 34.52
N VAL A 53 -23.86 3.79 33.48
CA VAL A 53 -24.77 4.93 33.51
C VAL A 53 -26.15 4.44 33.07
N THR A 54 -27.20 4.96 33.69
CA THR A 54 -28.59 4.58 33.37
C THR A 54 -28.87 4.75 31.88
N GLY A 55 -29.26 3.64 31.21
CA GLY A 55 -29.46 3.56 29.78
C GLY A 55 -28.42 2.73 29.03
N ASP A 56 -27.34 2.34 29.70
CA ASP A 56 -26.35 1.42 29.11
C ASP A 56 -26.90 -0.03 29.06
N ASP A 57 -26.35 -0.82 28.12
CA ASP A 57 -26.71 -2.24 27.96
C ASP A 57 -26.21 -3.08 29.17
N PHE A 58 -27.12 -3.50 30.03
CA PHE A 58 -26.83 -4.30 31.23
C PHE A 58 -26.18 -5.66 30.92
N ARG A 59 -26.24 -6.17 29.68
CA ARG A 59 -25.58 -7.42 29.26
C ARG A 59 -24.06 -7.32 29.25
N ARG A 60 -23.54 -6.11 29.28
CA ARG A 60 -22.11 -5.81 29.32
C ARG A 60 -21.58 -5.52 30.70
N VAL A 61 -22.45 -5.59 31.71
CA VAL A 61 -22.06 -5.40 33.13
C VAL A 61 -21.18 -6.56 33.59
N ASP A 62 -20.07 -6.22 34.22
CA ASP A 62 -19.23 -7.20 34.91
C ASP A 62 -19.81 -7.53 36.28
N TRP A 63 -20.56 -8.62 36.33
CA TRP A 63 -21.19 -9.11 37.57
C TRP A 63 -20.15 -9.56 38.63
N ASN A 64 -18.94 -9.98 38.19
CA ASN A 64 -17.86 -10.31 39.13
C ASN A 64 -17.26 -9.06 39.77
N ALA A 65 -17.14 -7.98 39.03
CA ALA A 65 -16.71 -6.69 39.57
C ALA A 65 -17.78 -6.13 40.53
N TYR A 66 -19.06 -6.25 40.17
CA TYR A 66 -20.18 -5.84 41.03
C TYR A 66 -20.16 -6.58 42.37
N ALA A 67 -19.99 -7.90 42.36
CA ALA A 67 -19.96 -8.72 43.57
C ALA A 67 -18.81 -8.37 44.53
N ARG A 68 -17.73 -7.74 44.04
CA ARG A 68 -16.56 -7.37 44.86
C ARG A 68 -16.55 -5.91 45.29
N LEU A 69 -17.09 -5.02 44.48
CA LEU A 69 -16.93 -3.57 44.62
C LEU A 69 -18.23 -2.84 44.86
N ASP A 70 -19.37 -3.56 44.83
CA ASP A 70 -20.73 -3.03 44.93
C ASP A 70 -20.98 -1.82 44.00
N ARG A 71 -20.34 -1.85 42.84
CA ARG A 71 -20.48 -0.84 41.80
C ARG A 71 -20.60 -1.51 40.43
N LEU A 72 -21.52 -1.00 39.62
CA LEU A 72 -21.72 -1.51 38.26
C LEU A 72 -20.69 -0.97 37.33
N PHE A 73 -19.90 -1.87 36.69
CA PHE A 73 -18.94 -1.57 35.67
C PHE A 73 -19.31 -2.25 34.36
N LEU A 74 -19.15 -1.54 33.25
CA LEU A 74 -19.25 -2.10 31.91
C LEU A 74 -17.87 -2.51 31.44
N ARG A 75 -17.76 -3.72 30.89
CA ARG A 75 -16.57 -4.14 30.15
C ARG A 75 -16.54 -3.40 28.81
N LEU A 76 -15.55 -2.58 28.63
CA LEU A 76 -15.22 -2.01 27.33
C LEU A 76 -14.30 -2.98 26.59
N TYR A 77 -14.67 -3.27 25.37
CA TYR A 77 -13.87 -4.11 24.49
C TYR A 77 -13.34 -3.24 23.37
N ARG A 78 -12.06 -3.40 22.99
CA ARG A 78 -11.57 -2.87 21.73
C ARG A 78 -12.22 -3.70 20.62
N ALA A 79 -13.04 -3.07 19.81
CA ALA A 79 -13.43 -3.66 18.55
C ALA A 79 -12.17 -3.68 17.67
N GLU A 80 -11.67 -4.87 17.30
CA GLU A 80 -10.72 -4.97 16.21
C GLU A 80 -11.43 -4.49 14.94
N GLU A 81 -11.14 -3.27 14.52
CA GLU A 81 -11.69 -2.72 13.29
C GLU A 81 -10.94 -3.33 12.12
N ILE A 82 -11.65 -4.11 11.30
CA ILE A 82 -11.13 -4.66 10.05
C ILE A 82 -10.78 -3.51 9.14
N THR A 83 -9.50 -3.30 8.91
CA THR A 83 -9.01 -2.28 7.99
C THR A 83 -9.12 -2.76 6.55
N VAL A 84 -9.48 -1.87 5.63
CA VAL A 84 -9.40 -2.19 4.21
C VAL A 84 -8.14 -1.57 3.63
N VAL A 85 -7.25 -2.44 3.18
CA VAL A 85 -6.00 -2.10 2.51
C VAL A 85 -6.21 -2.19 1.01
N THR A 86 -6.11 -1.08 0.31
CA THR A 86 -6.13 -1.05 -1.16
C THR A 86 -4.73 -0.82 -1.68
N ILE A 87 -4.23 -1.75 -2.47
CA ILE A 87 -2.93 -1.65 -3.13
C ILE A 87 -3.15 -1.20 -4.57
N PHE A 88 -2.65 -0.03 -4.87
CA PHE A 88 -2.63 0.55 -6.22
C PHE A 88 -1.30 0.16 -6.86
N LEU A 89 -1.36 -0.66 -7.88
CA LEU A 89 -0.21 -1.14 -8.61
C LEU A 89 -0.16 -0.48 -9.99
N ASP A 90 0.88 0.32 -10.18
CA ASP A 90 1.22 0.85 -11.49
C ASP A 90 1.68 -0.29 -12.39
N HIS A 91 0.99 -0.48 -13.50
CA HIS A 91 1.35 -1.47 -14.51
C HIS A 91 1.53 -0.86 -15.91
N SER A 92 1.97 0.39 -15.95
CA SER A 92 2.37 1.06 -17.17
C SER A 92 3.59 0.41 -17.83
N THR A 93 3.78 0.69 -19.11
CA THR A 93 4.92 0.17 -19.88
C THR A 93 6.25 0.65 -19.28
N SER A 94 6.32 1.86 -18.71
CA SER A 94 7.52 2.37 -18.03
C SER A 94 7.97 1.48 -16.87
N MET A 95 7.03 0.80 -16.20
CA MET A 95 7.33 -0.17 -15.12
C MET A 95 8.00 -1.46 -15.62
N GLN A 96 8.06 -1.72 -16.94
CA GLN A 96 8.77 -2.87 -17.50
C GLN A 96 10.28 -2.66 -17.61
N PHE A 97 10.78 -1.49 -17.27
CA PHE A 97 12.20 -1.15 -17.30
C PHE A 97 12.97 -1.72 -16.09
N GLY A 98 14.28 -1.95 -16.29
CA GLY A 98 15.24 -2.44 -15.28
C GLY A 98 15.42 -3.96 -15.28
N ASP A 99 16.51 -4.40 -14.65
CA ASP A 99 16.77 -5.81 -14.36
C ASP A 99 17.22 -5.95 -12.90
N PRO A 100 16.37 -6.49 -12.02
CA PRO A 100 14.99 -6.94 -12.28
C PRO A 100 14.03 -5.79 -12.58
N LYS A 101 12.98 -6.08 -13.37
CA LYS A 101 11.96 -5.10 -13.78
C LYS A 101 11.27 -4.44 -12.58
N LYS A 102 10.99 -3.15 -12.67
CA LYS A 102 10.24 -2.41 -11.64
C LYS A 102 8.88 -3.04 -11.36
N SER A 103 8.14 -3.46 -12.40
CA SER A 103 6.84 -4.13 -12.28
C SER A 103 6.91 -5.42 -11.45
N PHE A 104 7.98 -6.23 -11.63
CA PHE A 104 8.19 -7.46 -10.88
C PHE A 104 8.45 -7.17 -9.39
N ILE A 105 9.28 -6.18 -9.09
CA ILE A 105 9.56 -5.77 -7.70
C ILE A 105 8.32 -5.15 -7.04
N ALA A 106 7.58 -4.30 -7.76
CA ALA A 106 6.30 -3.75 -7.31
C ALA A 106 5.28 -4.86 -7.03
N GLY A 107 5.19 -5.86 -7.91
CA GLY A 107 4.33 -7.04 -7.74
C GLY A 107 4.72 -7.87 -6.51
N LYS A 108 6.01 -8.13 -6.31
CA LYS A 108 6.50 -8.81 -5.09
C LYS A 108 6.15 -8.02 -3.83
N LEU A 109 6.35 -6.72 -3.83
CA LEU A 109 6.01 -5.86 -2.69
C LEU A 109 4.50 -5.86 -2.43
N ALA A 110 3.68 -5.75 -3.47
CA ALA A 110 2.23 -5.85 -3.36
C ALA A 110 1.79 -7.21 -2.79
N ALA A 111 2.44 -8.30 -3.20
CA ALA A 111 2.18 -9.64 -2.68
C ALA A 111 2.54 -9.76 -1.19
N ILE A 112 3.69 -9.21 -0.76
CA ILE A 112 4.12 -9.16 0.65
C ILE A 112 3.10 -8.39 1.50
N LEU A 113 2.76 -7.16 1.10
CA LEU A 113 1.83 -6.31 1.84
C LEU A 113 0.43 -6.92 1.91
N SER A 114 -0.03 -7.53 0.82
CA SER A 114 -1.32 -8.22 0.80
C SER A 114 -1.34 -9.46 1.70
N TYR A 115 -0.22 -10.21 1.78
CA TYR A 115 -0.09 -11.35 2.67
C TYR A 115 -0.15 -10.93 4.14
N ILE A 116 0.61 -9.89 4.51
CA ILE A 116 0.60 -9.32 5.88
C ILE A 116 -0.83 -8.90 6.25
N ALA A 117 -1.52 -8.14 5.41
CA ALA A 117 -2.87 -7.66 5.67
C ALA A 117 -3.87 -8.83 5.83
N LEU A 118 -3.87 -9.78 4.89
CA LEU A 118 -4.78 -10.95 4.94
C LEU A 118 -4.51 -11.85 6.14
N HIS A 119 -3.25 -11.93 6.59
CA HIS A 119 -2.88 -12.68 7.78
C HIS A 119 -3.39 -12.02 9.05
N ASN A 120 -3.40 -10.71 9.12
CA ASN A 120 -3.95 -9.90 10.20
C ASN A 120 -5.48 -9.70 10.12
N TYR A 121 -6.17 -10.52 9.30
CA TYR A 121 -7.63 -10.46 9.11
C TYR A 121 -8.15 -9.17 8.46
N ASP A 122 -7.28 -8.32 7.94
CA ASP A 122 -7.67 -7.16 7.15
C ASP A 122 -8.28 -7.58 5.81
N THR A 123 -8.97 -6.65 5.19
CA THR A 123 -9.53 -6.82 3.84
C THR A 123 -8.60 -6.19 2.81
N VAL A 124 -8.22 -6.94 1.79
CA VAL A 124 -7.31 -6.47 0.73
C VAL A 124 -8.06 -6.27 -0.57
N ALA A 125 -7.91 -5.11 -1.18
CA ALA A 125 -8.32 -4.81 -2.55
C ALA A 125 -7.09 -4.50 -3.41
N ILE A 126 -7.12 -4.88 -4.69
CA ILE A 126 -6.06 -4.58 -5.66
C ILE A 126 -6.64 -3.70 -6.75
N ALA A 127 -5.97 -2.62 -7.06
CA ALA A 127 -6.31 -1.70 -8.14
C ALA A 127 -5.11 -1.57 -9.08
N GLY A 128 -5.23 -2.10 -10.30
CA GLY A 128 -4.33 -1.81 -11.39
C GLY A 128 -4.70 -0.47 -12.00
N TRP A 129 -3.72 0.35 -12.30
CA TRP A 129 -3.95 1.66 -12.88
C TRP A 129 -2.94 2.02 -13.96
N GLY A 130 -3.50 2.52 -15.04
CA GLY A 130 -2.81 3.07 -16.18
C GLY A 130 -3.47 4.41 -16.52
N ASP A 131 -4.25 4.48 -17.59
CA ASP A 131 -5.11 5.64 -17.85
C ASP A 131 -6.43 5.54 -17.05
N GLY A 132 -6.32 5.37 -15.75
CA GLY A 132 -7.43 5.18 -14.81
C GLY A 132 -7.27 3.88 -14.01
N ILE A 133 -8.28 3.55 -13.20
CA ILE A 133 -8.37 2.23 -12.57
C ILE A 133 -9.02 1.29 -13.60
N ASP A 134 -8.20 0.53 -14.31
CA ASP A 134 -8.62 -0.36 -15.39
C ASP A 134 -8.93 -1.77 -14.90
N ARG A 135 -8.27 -2.20 -13.82
CA ARG A 135 -8.54 -3.48 -13.14
C ARG A 135 -8.77 -3.26 -11.65
N PHE A 136 -9.85 -3.79 -11.13
CA PHE A 136 -10.16 -3.71 -9.71
C PHE A 136 -10.61 -5.05 -9.17
N LEU A 137 -9.81 -5.62 -8.23
CA LEU A 137 -10.23 -6.73 -7.40
C LEU A 137 -10.84 -6.15 -6.12
N PRO A 138 -12.15 -6.31 -5.89
CA PRO A 138 -12.80 -5.83 -4.67
C PRO A 138 -12.28 -6.57 -3.44
N GLY A 139 -12.52 -6.01 -2.27
CA GLY A 139 -12.01 -6.48 -0.99
C GLY A 139 -12.14 -7.99 -0.79
N GLN A 140 -11.00 -8.62 -0.54
CA GLN A 140 -10.84 -10.03 -0.21
C GLN A 140 -10.40 -10.15 1.24
N SER A 141 -10.88 -11.15 1.98
CA SER A 141 -10.56 -11.34 3.39
C SER A 141 -10.14 -12.78 3.69
N GLY A 142 -9.23 -12.90 4.66
CA GLY A 142 -8.75 -14.19 5.19
C GLY A 142 -7.71 -14.87 4.31
N LYS A 143 -6.94 -15.76 4.91
CA LYS A 143 -5.77 -16.44 4.31
C LYS A 143 -6.09 -17.21 3.01
N LYS A 144 -7.31 -17.71 2.86
CA LYS A 144 -7.76 -18.42 1.66
C LYS A 144 -7.82 -17.54 0.41
N ALA A 145 -7.83 -16.21 0.60
CA ALA A 145 -7.86 -15.25 -0.50
C ALA A 145 -6.47 -14.99 -1.13
N VAL A 146 -5.37 -15.33 -0.44
CA VAL A 146 -4.00 -15.10 -0.90
C VAL A 146 -3.77 -15.55 -2.35
N PRO A 147 -4.13 -16.77 -2.78
CA PRO A 147 -3.89 -17.20 -4.15
C PRO A 147 -4.61 -16.37 -5.20
N ARG A 148 -5.82 -15.89 -4.88
CA ARG A 148 -6.60 -15.04 -5.77
C ARG A 148 -5.98 -13.65 -5.91
N VAL A 149 -5.58 -13.07 -4.78
CA VAL A 149 -4.94 -11.75 -4.74
C VAL A 149 -3.61 -11.79 -5.51
N TRP A 150 -2.75 -12.78 -5.25
CA TRP A 150 -1.46 -12.92 -5.92
C TRP A 150 -1.60 -13.17 -7.42
N ARG A 151 -2.58 -13.97 -7.85
CA ARG A 151 -2.88 -14.15 -9.27
C ARG A 151 -3.28 -12.83 -9.94
N THR A 152 -4.08 -12.01 -9.28
CA THR A 152 -4.46 -10.70 -9.81
C THR A 152 -3.24 -9.78 -9.93
N ILE A 153 -2.36 -9.76 -8.93
CA ILE A 153 -1.12 -8.99 -8.97
C ILE A 153 -0.23 -9.46 -10.13
N ALA A 154 -0.02 -10.78 -10.28
CA ALA A 154 0.76 -11.33 -11.39
C ALA A 154 0.18 -10.96 -12.76
N GLN A 155 -1.15 -11.00 -12.91
CA GLN A 155 -1.81 -10.57 -14.15
C GLN A 155 -1.57 -9.10 -14.47
N LEU A 156 -1.48 -8.22 -13.47
CA LEU A 156 -1.14 -6.81 -13.69
C LEU A 156 0.32 -6.65 -14.13
N VAL A 157 1.25 -7.36 -13.47
CA VAL A 157 2.68 -7.34 -13.81
C VAL A 157 2.93 -7.83 -15.24
N ASP A 158 2.21 -8.87 -15.67
CA ASP A 158 2.39 -9.52 -16.97
C ASP A 158 1.67 -8.78 -18.12
N ASN A 159 0.72 -7.89 -17.82
CA ASN A 159 -0.06 -7.19 -18.83
C ASN A 159 0.06 -5.67 -18.66
N PRO A 160 1.16 -5.06 -19.12
CA PRO A 160 1.36 -3.63 -19.02
C PRO A 160 0.40 -2.85 -19.92
N VAL A 161 0.09 -1.61 -19.51
CA VAL A 161 -0.69 -0.66 -20.31
C VAL A 161 0.16 0.53 -20.75
N PRO A 162 -0.16 1.20 -21.87
CA PRO A 162 0.73 2.18 -22.50
C PRO A 162 1.04 3.42 -21.66
N ALA A 163 0.14 3.90 -20.83
CA ALA A 163 0.32 5.16 -20.12
C ALA A 163 -0.21 5.12 -18.70
N THR A 164 0.40 5.93 -17.84
CA THR A 164 -0.03 6.12 -16.46
C THR A 164 -0.46 7.55 -16.20
N ASN A 165 -1.68 7.74 -15.74
CA ASN A 165 -2.17 9.02 -15.27
C ASN A 165 -2.54 8.96 -13.79
N VAL A 166 -1.59 9.31 -12.91
CA VAL A 166 -1.76 9.27 -11.46
C VAL A 166 -2.94 10.15 -11.01
N ALA A 167 -3.25 11.23 -11.72
CA ALA A 167 -4.38 12.09 -11.42
C ALA A 167 -5.72 11.32 -11.46
N ASN A 168 -5.79 10.22 -12.22
CA ASN A 168 -6.99 9.40 -12.33
C ASN A 168 -7.28 8.55 -11.08
N LEU A 169 -6.37 8.49 -10.10
CA LEU A 169 -6.67 7.90 -8.78
C LEU A 169 -7.88 8.54 -8.10
N LYS A 170 -8.25 9.77 -8.48
CA LYS A 170 -9.51 10.42 -8.05
C LYS A 170 -10.76 9.59 -8.36
N THR A 171 -10.71 8.70 -9.36
CA THR A 171 -11.82 7.82 -9.71
C THR A 171 -12.06 6.74 -8.66
N TYR A 172 -11.10 6.48 -7.78
CA TYR A 172 -11.22 5.47 -6.72
C TYR A 172 -12.43 5.70 -5.80
N GLY A 173 -12.81 6.93 -5.55
CA GLY A 173 -14.02 7.25 -4.79
C GLY A 173 -15.32 6.64 -5.34
N LYS A 174 -15.33 6.17 -6.61
CA LYS A 174 -16.44 5.42 -7.20
C LYS A 174 -16.49 3.97 -6.72
N TYR A 175 -15.35 3.40 -6.40
CA TYR A 175 -15.22 2.00 -5.94
C TYR A 175 -15.36 1.87 -4.44
N ARG A 176 -14.89 2.88 -3.70
CA ARG A 176 -14.91 2.87 -2.26
C ARG A 176 -14.91 4.28 -1.66
N ARG A 177 -15.69 4.44 -0.58
CA ARG A 177 -15.63 5.60 0.32
C ARG A 177 -15.45 5.12 1.75
N GLY A 178 -14.79 5.91 2.57
CA GLY A 178 -14.57 5.65 3.99
C GLY A 178 -13.13 5.30 4.34
N PRO A 179 -12.84 5.10 5.62
CA PRO A 179 -11.49 4.91 6.12
C PRO A 179 -10.87 3.60 5.63
N GLY A 180 -9.55 3.64 5.45
CA GLY A 180 -8.73 2.52 5.02
C GLY A 180 -7.31 2.96 4.71
N ILE A 181 -6.48 2.01 4.30
CA ILE A 181 -5.09 2.25 3.89
C ILE A 181 -5.02 2.13 2.37
N ALA A 182 -4.41 3.12 1.72
CA ALA A 182 -4.11 3.11 0.28
C ALA A 182 -2.58 3.09 0.09
N VAL A 183 -2.06 2.00 -0.45
CA VAL A 183 -0.64 1.87 -0.81
C VAL A 183 -0.50 2.05 -2.31
N VAL A 184 0.25 3.06 -2.74
CA VAL A 184 0.49 3.38 -4.16
C VAL A 184 1.92 3.00 -4.52
N LEU A 185 2.06 2.06 -5.46
CA LEU A 185 3.33 1.54 -5.95
C LEU A 185 3.54 2.01 -7.39
N SER A 186 4.51 2.88 -7.64
CA SER A 186 4.80 3.47 -8.96
C SER A 186 6.22 4.02 -8.98
N ASP A 187 6.76 4.29 -10.16
CA ASP A 187 7.98 5.10 -10.30
C ASP A 187 7.68 6.61 -10.20
N PHE A 188 6.40 7.01 -10.33
CA PHE A 188 5.96 8.41 -10.39
C PHE A 188 6.64 9.23 -11.50
N MET A 189 7.20 8.57 -12.52
CA MET A 189 7.84 9.18 -13.69
C MET A 189 6.78 9.53 -14.74
N THR A 190 5.91 10.46 -14.43
CA THR A 190 4.79 10.85 -15.29
C THR A 190 4.66 12.37 -15.33
N ASP A 191 4.23 12.90 -16.47
CA ASP A 191 3.88 14.31 -16.64
C ASP A 191 2.52 14.65 -16.00
N SER A 192 1.75 13.65 -15.57
CA SER A 192 0.46 13.86 -14.93
C SER A 192 0.59 14.48 -13.53
N ASP A 193 -0.47 15.16 -13.07
CA ASP A 193 -0.52 15.74 -11.72
C ASP A 193 -0.71 14.64 -10.65
N TRP A 194 0.38 13.94 -10.32
CA TRP A 194 0.42 12.93 -9.28
C TRP A 194 0.01 13.46 -7.88
N ARG A 195 0.18 14.78 -7.66
CA ARG A 195 -0.21 15.43 -6.40
C ARG A 195 -1.72 15.40 -6.20
N SER A 196 -2.47 15.72 -7.23
CA SER A 196 -3.95 15.66 -7.16
C SER A 196 -4.45 14.24 -7.00
N GLY A 197 -3.79 13.26 -7.62
CA GLY A 197 -4.09 11.85 -7.47
C GLY A 197 -3.97 11.39 -6.01
N LEU A 198 -2.83 11.64 -5.37
CA LEU A 198 -2.59 11.28 -3.98
C LEU A 198 -3.53 12.03 -3.01
N ARG A 199 -3.80 13.33 -3.25
CA ARG A 199 -4.78 14.10 -2.45
C ARG A 199 -6.18 13.52 -2.55
N SER A 200 -6.58 13.05 -3.73
CA SER A 200 -7.91 12.49 -3.93
C SER A 200 -8.16 11.23 -3.11
N LEU A 201 -7.15 10.37 -2.92
CA LEU A 201 -7.23 9.21 -2.05
C LEU A 201 -7.44 9.63 -0.58
N ARG A 202 -6.73 10.67 -0.13
CA ARG A 202 -6.93 11.21 1.23
C ARG A 202 -8.32 11.83 1.40
N ALA A 203 -8.82 12.53 0.39
CA ALA A 203 -10.13 13.17 0.42
C ALA A 203 -11.28 12.16 0.59
N VAL A 204 -11.11 10.92 0.14
CA VAL A 204 -12.08 9.83 0.36
C VAL A 204 -11.84 9.05 1.65
N GLY A 205 -10.97 9.55 2.53
CA GLY A 205 -10.73 9.00 3.86
C GLY A 205 -9.62 7.96 3.96
N GLN A 206 -8.80 7.80 2.91
CA GLN A 206 -7.69 6.84 2.95
C GLN A 206 -6.47 7.41 3.68
N GLU A 207 -5.79 6.59 4.46
CA GLU A 207 -4.41 6.81 4.87
C GLU A 207 -3.50 6.37 3.73
N VAL A 208 -2.75 7.31 3.16
CA VAL A 208 -1.99 7.07 1.93
C VAL A 208 -0.53 6.81 2.25
N THR A 209 -0.01 5.75 1.65
CA THR A 209 1.41 5.43 1.57
C THR A 209 1.83 5.43 0.10
N ALA A 210 2.84 6.20 -0.25
CA ALA A 210 3.41 6.23 -1.59
C ALA A 210 4.80 5.57 -1.57
N ILE A 211 5.03 4.61 -2.45
CA ILE A 211 6.31 3.91 -2.59
C ILE A 211 6.80 4.10 -4.01
N GLN A 212 7.88 4.87 -4.15
CA GLN A 212 8.55 5.07 -5.43
C GLN A 212 9.50 3.91 -5.71
N ILE A 213 9.42 3.33 -6.91
CA ILE A 213 10.26 2.20 -7.33
C ILE A 213 11.09 2.63 -8.52
N LEU A 214 12.41 2.60 -8.37
CA LEU A 214 13.37 3.00 -9.39
C LEU A 214 14.36 1.87 -9.70
N ALA A 215 14.72 1.72 -10.97
CA ALA A 215 15.80 0.85 -11.37
C ALA A 215 17.17 1.54 -11.14
N PRO A 216 18.24 0.81 -10.80
CA PRO A 216 19.59 1.37 -10.70
C PRO A 216 20.01 2.14 -11.94
N GLU A 217 19.63 1.66 -13.13
CA GLU A 217 19.93 2.24 -14.42
C GLU A 217 19.18 3.57 -14.67
N GLU A 218 18.08 3.81 -13.95
CA GLU A 218 17.40 5.11 -13.95
C GLU A 218 18.10 6.09 -13.01
N ILE A 219 18.65 5.61 -11.91
CA ILE A 219 19.37 6.47 -10.95
C ILE A 219 20.73 6.87 -11.50
N ASP A 220 21.45 5.91 -12.07
CA ASP A 220 22.76 6.13 -12.67
C ASP A 220 22.87 5.40 -14.04
N PRO A 221 22.39 6.02 -15.13
CA PRO A 221 22.40 5.40 -16.44
C PRO A 221 23.82 5.08 -16.91
N PRO A 222 24.13 3.81 -17.26
CA PRO A 222 25.45 3.41 -17.76
C PRO A 222 25.65 3.75 -19.25
N LEU A 223 25.08 4.86 -19.72
CA LEU A 223 25.01 5.25 -21.12
C LEU A 223 26.13 6.25 -21.46
N ARG A 224 26.77 6.06 -22.64
CA ARG A 224 27.77 7.00 -23.21
C ARG A 224 27.72 6.99 -24.73
N GLY A 225 28.04 8.13 -25.34
CA GLY A 225 28.05 8.26 -26.79
C GLY A 225 26.66 8.50 -27.39
N ASP A 226 26.50 8.15 -28.66
CA ASP A 226 25.27 8.43 -29.40
C ASP A 226 24.26 7.31 -29.25
N TRP A 227 23.05 7.70 -28.85
CA TRP A 227 21.93 6.80 -28.61
C TRP A 227 20.65 7.32 -29.24
N LYS A 228 19.86 6.40 -29.73
CA LYS A 228 18.45 6.66 -30.07
C LYS A 228 17.60 6.24 -28.85
N LEU A 229 17.16 7.22 -28.10
CA LEU A 229 16.22 7.00 -26.98
C LEU A 229 14.82 6.88 -27.55
N VAL A 230 14.05 5.90 -27.05
CA VAL A 230 12.65 5.71 -27.43
C VAL A 230 11.83 5.79 -26.15
N ASP A 231 10.85 6.68 -26.15
CA ASP A 231 9.91 6.80 -25.06
C ASP A 231 9.04 5.54 -24.97
N ALA A 232 8.96 4.94 -23.78
CA ALA A 232 8.29 3.66 -23.57
C ALA A 232 6.76 3.74 -23.74
N GLU A 233 6.16 4.92 -23.56
CA GLU A 233 4.73 5.13 -23.60
C GLU A 233 4.25 5.65 -24.95
N THR A 234 4.97 6.63 -25.52
CA THR A 234 4.58 7.29 -26.78
C THR A 234 5.25 6.71 -28.01
N SER A 235 6.29 5.87 -27.83
CA SER A 235 7.18 5.38 -28.90
C SER A 235 7.90 6.50 -29.67
N ALA A 236 7.89 7.73 -29.17
CA ALA A 236 8.63 8.83 -29.74
C ALA A 236 10.14 8.60 -29.57
N GLY A 237 10.89 8.75 -30.66
CA GLY A 237 12.35 8.58 -30.66
C GLY A 237 13.07 9.91 -30.70
N ALA A 238 14.18 10.04 -29.96
CA ALA A 238 15.11 11.14 -30.03
C ALA A 238 16.55 10.62 -30.15
N GLU A 239 17.32 11.16 -31.11
CA GLU A 239 18.76 10.91 -31.19
C GLU A 239 19.46 11.87 -30.23
N VAL A 240 20.25 11.33 -29.32
CA VAL A 240 20.88 12.10 -28.24
C VAL A 240 22.31 11.63 -28.04
N THR A 241 23.27 12.56 -28.04
CA THR A 241 24.65 12.27 -27.61
C THR A 241 24.72 12.36 -26.06
N ILE A 242 24.94 11.22 -25.45
CA ILE A 242 25.06 11.11 -23.99
C ILE A 242 26.44 11.57 -23.55
N SER A 243 26.50 12.78 -23.05
CA SER A 243 27.73 13.38 -22.50
C SER A 243 27.69 13.36 -20.96
N PRO A 244 28.87 13.46 -20.25
CA PRO A 244 28.91 13.58 -18.81
C PRO A 244 28.08 14.75 -18.25
N ARG A 245 28.03 15.87 -19.01
CA ARG A 245 27.23 17.03 -18.65
C ARG A 245 25.72 16.74 -18.72
N LEU A 246 25.29 15.97 -19.72
CA LEU A 246 23.88 15.56 -19.85
C LEU A 246 23.48 14.63 -18.72
N LEU A 247 24.31 13.65 -18.38
CA LEU A 247 24.09 12.74 -17.27
C LEU A 247 24.01 13.49 -15.91
N HIS A 248 24.88 14.48 -15.71
CA HIS A 248 24.82 15.30 -14.50
C HIS A 248 23.48 16.04 -14.39
N ARG A 249 23.04 16.71 -15.46
CA ARG A 249 21.73 17.39 -15.50
C ARG A 249 20.56 16.44 -15.29
N TYR A 250 20.65 15.23 -15.82
CA TYR A 250 19.64 14.19 -15.62
C TYR A 250 19.54 13.81 -14.13
N ARG A 251 20.69 13.51 -13.47
CA ARG A 251 20.70 13.18 -12.04
C ARG A 251 20.14 14.31 -11.19
N GLU A 252 20.51 15.56 -11.47
CA GLU A 252 19.93 16.72 -10.78
C GLU A 252 18.41 16.83 -10.97
N ALA A 253 17.91 16.49 -12.17
CA ALA A 253 16.48 16.52 -12.45
C ALA A 253 15.75 15.40 -11.67
N LEU A 254 16.31 14.19 -11.65
CA LEU A 254 15.78 13.07 -10.89
C LEU A 254 15.75 13.36 -9.38
N GLU A 255 16.84 13.88 -8.84
CA GLU A 255 16.92 14.29 -7.41
C GLU A 255 15.89 15.35 -7.07
N ARG A 256 15.73 16.38 -7.92
CA ARG A 256 14.71 17.41 -7.73
C ARG A 256 13.30 16.82 -7.75
N HIS A 257 13.04 15.87 -8.65
CA HIS A 257 11.75 15.19 -8.75
C HIS A 257 11.45 14.39 -7.50
N THR A 258 12.38 13.51 -7.06
CA THR A 258 12.23 12.71 -5.85
C THR A 258 12.08 13.58 -4.59
N LYS A 259 12.85 14.67 -4.51
CA LYS A 259 12.73 15.64 -3.42
C LYS A 259 11.34 16.30 -3.40
N ALA A 260 10.81 16.66 -4.58
CA ALA A 260 9.47 17.24 -4.70
C ALA A 260 8.37 16.27 -4.22
N ILE A 261 8.51 14.97 -4.51
CA ILE A 261 7.59 13.94 -4.01
C ILE A 261 7.70 13.84 -2.49
N THR A 262 8.92 13.71 -1.97
CA THR A 262 9.19 13.57 -0.53
C THR A 262 8.62 14.76 0.26
N GLU A 263 8.88 15.99 -0.18
CA GLU A 263 8.40 17.20 0.47
C GLU A 263 6.88 17.33 0.42
N PHE A 264 6.28 16.95 -0.71
CA PHE A 264 4.83 16.91 -0.85
C PHE A 264 4.22 15.89 0.11
N CYS A 265 4.70 14.64 0.11
CA CYS A 265 4.21 13.59 0.99
C CYS A 265 4.32 14.00 2.46
N ARG A 266 5.45 14.59 2.86
CA ARG A 266 5.64 15.10 4.23
C ARG A 266 4.62 16.17 4.60
N ARG A 267 4.35 17.15 3.72
CA ARG A 267 3.37 18.20 3.96
C ARG A 267 1.94 17.68 4.07
N GLU A 268 1.62 16.70 3.23
CA GLU A 268 0.29 16.08 3.22
C GLU A 268 0.13 14.98 4.29
N GLY A 269 1.15 14.65 5.07
CA GLY A 269 1.11 13.54 6.03
C GLY A 269 0.93 12.17 5.37
N ILE A 270 1.50 12.01 4.17
CA ILE A 270 1.57 10.75 3.42
C ILE A 270 2.87 10.08 3.78
N ALA A 271 2.84 8.79 4.12
CA ALA A 271 4.06 8.00 4.27
C ALA A 271 4.73 7.82 2.92
N PHE A 272 6.04 8.02 2.86
CA PHE A 272 6.80 7.89 1.61
C PHE A 272 8.03 7.02 1.83
N ALA A 273 8.26 6.10 0.90
CA ALA A 273 9.49 5.33 0.79
C ALA A 273 9.95 5.30 -0.66
N GLN A 274 11.27 5.25 -0.86
CA GLN A 274 11.89 5.00 -2.16
C GLN A 274 12.56 3.65 -2.14
N LEU A 275 12.32 2.84 -3.16
CA LEU A 275 12.84 1.50 -3.29
C LEU A 275 13.63 1.36 -4.60
N ARG A 276 14.81 0.75 -4.53
CA ARG A 276 15.56 0.33 -5.71
C ARG A 276 15.20 -1.11 -6.07
N THR A 277 15.25 -1.45 -7.35
CA THR A 277 14.90 -2.81 -7.80
C THR A 277 15.97 -3.86 -7.48
N ASP A 278 17.22 -3.45 -7.24
CA ASP A 278 18.34 -4.34 -6.91
C ASP A 278 18.45 -4.68 -5.41
N VAL A 279 17.53 -4.19 -4.59
CA VAL A 279 17.56 -4.42 -3.12
C VAL A 279 16.92 -5.76 -2.76
N ASP A 280 17.50 -6.45 -1.78
CA ASP A 280 16.90 -7.68 -1.24
C ASP A 280 15.59 -7.38 -0.51
N LEU A 281 14.49 -7.85 -1.10
CA LEU A 281 13.15 -7.71 -0.54
C LEU A 281 12.95 -8.49 0.76
N ASN A 282 13.75 -9.52 1.01
CA ASN A 282 13.58 -10.40 2.15
C ASN A 282 14.13 -9.85 3.46
N GLY A 283 15.08 -8.91 3.38
CA GLY A 283 15.76 -8.31 4.55
C GLY A 283 15.61 -6.81 4.60
N THR A 284 16.21 -6.11 3.66
CA THR A 284 16.37 -4.66 3.70
C THR A 284 15.03 -3.92 3.55
N VAL A 285 14.17 -4.36 2.63
CA VAL A 285 12.89 -3.68 2.36
C VAL A 285 11.96 -3.69 3.57
N LEU A 286 11.92 -4.78 4.33
CA LEU A 286 11.08 -4.83 5.53
C LEU A 286 11.58 -3.85 6.60
N SER A 287 12.90 -3.67 6.72
CA SER A 287 13.48 -2.69 7.64
C SER A 287 13.18 -1.26 7.18
N ASP A 288 13.30 -0.97 5.89
CA ASP A 288 13.03 0.35 5.32
C ASP A 288 11.55 0.74 5.44
N LEU A 289 10.65 -0.21 5.22
CA LEU A 289 9.21 0.00 5.40
C LEU A 289 8.85 0.23 6.87
N ARG A 290 9.56 -0.41 7.81
CA ARG A 290 9.41 -0.13 9.24
C ARG A 290 9.94 1.26 9.58
N ALA A 291 11.12 1.62 9.10
CA ALA A 291 11.70 2.96 9.31
C ALA A 291 10.80 4.07 8.73
N ALA A 292 10.15 3.82 7.60
CA ALA A 292 9.16 4.71 7.02
C ALA A 292 7.82 4.71 7.78
N GLY A 293 7.65 3.83 8.79
CA GLY A 293 6.44 3.70 9.58
C GLY A 293 5.27 3.18 8.75
N ILE A 294 5.52 2.24 7.88
CA ILE A 294 4.53 1.53 7.05
C ILE A 294 4.20 0.17 7.68
N LEU A 295 5.19 -0.46 8.29
CA LEU A 295 5.08 -1.74 9.01
C LEU A 295 5.44 -1.58 10.49
N ALA A 296 4.83 -2.42 11.32
CA ALA A 296 5.18 -2.63 12.71
C ALA A 296 5.88 -3.97 12.92
#